data_3564c63c722c8b12fa1ac6fe7b8b10c7
#
_entry.id   3564c63c722c8b12fa1ac6fe7b8b10c7
#
_cell.length_a   1.000
_cell.length_b   1.000
_cell.length_c   1.000
_cell.angle_alpha   90.00
_cell.angle_beta   90.00
_cell.angle_gamma   90.00
#
_symmetry.space_group_name_H-M   'P 1'
#
loop_
_entity.id
_entity.type
_entity.pdbx_description
1 polymer ?
#
loop_
_entity_poly.entity_id
_entity_poly.type
_entity_poly.pdbx_seq_one_letter_code
_entity_poly.pdbx_strand_id
1 'polypeptide(L)'
;MDLREISRLLYQIKVAEQNVASSFERETGFSLTRYEMLQVVKERGVCSQRAIKEEMKIDNAAITRHLKILEEKGFVVRERNAENHREMFVRVTEKAEQDLVHCERDERANHLVLQALSAEEIQHLSGLLQKLNSHA
;
A
#
# COMPACT_ATOMS: atom_id res chain seq x y z
N MET A 1 24.10 7.51 -19.99
CA MET A 1 22.68 7.26 -20.34
C MET A 1 22.05 8.59 -20.75
N ASP A 2 21.50 8.65 -21.95
CA ASP A 2 20.85 9.87 -22.42
C ASP A 2 19.40 10.00 -21.94
N LEU A 3 18.79 11.16 -22.17
CA LEU A 3 17.43 11.42 -21.70
C LEU A 3 16.41 10.45 -22.29
N ARG A 4 16.60 10.01 -23.53
CA ARG A 4 15.69 9.07 -24.17
C ARG A 4 15.73 7.68 -23.49
N GLU A 5 16.89 7.21 -23.13
CA GLU A 5 17.06 5.95 -22.41
C GLU A 5 16.48 6.05 -21.00
N ILE A 6 16.71 7.16 -20.32
CA ILE A 6 16.12 7.42 -18.99
C ILE A 6 14.59 7.44 -19.09
N SER A 7 14.03 8.14 -20.05
CA SER A 7 12.60 8.25 -20.26
C SER A 7 11.96 6.87 -20.49
N ARG A 8 12.59 6.01 -21.29
CA ARG A 8 12.11 4.65 -21.51
C ARG A 8 12.07 3.83 -20.24
N LEU A 9 13.13 3.90 -19.45
CA LEU A 9 13.21 3.19 -18.17
C LEU A 9 12.14 3.65 -17.20
N LEU A 10 11.99 4.96 -17.04
CA LEU A 10 10.98 5.54 -16.15
C LEU A 10 9.56 5.15 -16.60
N TYR A 11 9.32 5.12 -17.91
CA TYR A 11 8.03 4.71 -18.43
C TYR A 11 7.75 3.22 -18.19
N GLN A 12 8.78 2.37 -18.28
CA GLN A 12 8.67 0.96 -17.92
C GLN A 12 8.25 0.79 -16.45
N ILE A 13 8.82 1.59 -15.57
CA ILE A 13 8.44 1.59 -14.14
C ILE A 13 6.95 1.96 -13.99
N LYS A 14 6.51 2.98 -14.69
CA LYS A 14 5.11 3.42 -14.68
C LYS A 14 4.15 2.34 -15.17
N VAL A 15 4.50 1.66 -16.27
CA VAL A 15 3.70 0.55 -16.81
C VAL A 15 3.68 -0.62 -15.84
N ALA A 16 4.83 -0.97 -15.26
CA ALA A 16 4.92 -2.05 -14.28
C ALA A 16 4.05 -1.75 -13.05
N GLU A 17 4.06 -0.52 -12.56
CA GLU A 17 3.21 -0.09 -11.44
C GLU A 17 1.74 -0.32 -11.73
N GLN A 18 1.26 0.08 -12.89
CA GLN A 18 -0.13 -0.11 -13.29
C GLN A 18 -0.48 -1.61 -13.38
N ASN A 19 0.38 -2.40 -13.96
CA ASN A 19 0.16 -3.84 -14.13
C ASN A 19 0.13 -4.57 -12.79
N VAL A 20 1.06 -4.27 -11.89
CA VAL A 20 1.11 -4.94 -10.59
C VAL A 20 -0.06 -4.54 -9.71
N ALA A 21 -0.46 -3.28 -9.71
CA ALA A 21 -1.60 -2.80 -8.94
C ALA A 21 -2.91 -3.43 -9.43
N SER A 22 -3.13 -3.45 -10.75
CA SER A 22 -4.33 -4.05 -11.33
C SER A 22 -4.41 -5.55 -11.07
N SER A 23 -3.30 -6.25 -11.20
CA SER A 23 -3.23 -7.68 -10.94
C SER A 23 -3.49 -8.00 -9.47
N PHE A 24 -2.91 -7.24 -8.56
CA PHE A 24 -3.13 -7.39 -7.12
C PHE A 24 -4.62 -7.25 -6.78
N GLU A 25 -5.27 -6.20 -7.28
CA GLU A 25 -6.68 -5.96 -7.02
C GLU A 25 -7.57 -7.07 -7.58
N ARG A 26 -7.29 -7.54 -8.80
CA ARG A 26 -8.01 -8.64 -9.42
C ARG A 26 -7.90 -9.94 -8.63
N GLU A 27 -6.70 -10.24 -8.10
CA GLU A 27 -6.46 -11.49 -7.39
C GLU A 27 -6.92 -11.47 -5.94
N THR A 28 -6.81 -10.33 -5.26
CA THR A 28 -7.12 -10.22 -3.83
C THR A 28 -8.47 -9.58 -3.53
N GLY A 29 -9.03 -8.82 -4.47
CA GLY A 29 -10.21 -7.99 -4.23
C GLY A 29 -9.90 -6.67 -3.53
N PHE A 30 -8.66 -6.43 -3.14
CA PHE A 30 -8.24 -5.18 -2.50
C PHE A 30 -7.45 -4.29 -3.46
N SER A 31 -7.67 -2.98 -3.38
CA SER A 31 -6.72 -2.02 -3.93
C SER A 31 -5.37 -2.18 -3.23
N LEU A 32 -4.29 -2.23 -3.99
CA LEU A 32 -2.95 -2.38 -3.41
C LEU A 32 -2.65 -1.31 -2.36
N THR A 33 -2.94 -0.04 -2.67
CA THR A 33 -2.69 1.07 -1.75
C THR A 33 -3.50 0.92 -0.47
N ARG A 34 -4.78 0.57 -0.58
CA ARG A 34 -5.63 0.39 0.60
C ARG A 34 -5.26 -0.84 1.42
N TYR A 35 -4.85 -1.92 0.75
CA TYR A 35 -4.35 -3.11 1.45
C TYR A 35 -3.10 -2.76 2.27
N GLU A 36 -2.14 -2.07 1.66
CA GLU A 36 -0.92 -1.64 2.35
C GLU A 36 -1.25 -0.70 3.51
N MET A 37 -2.19 0.21 3.32
CA MET A 37 -2.66 1.12 4.37
C MET A 37 -3.24 0.36 5.56
N LEU A 38 -4.07 -0.66 5.32
CA LEU A 38 -4.61 -1.52 6.38
C LEU A 38 -3.49 -2.26 7.12
N GLN A 39 -2.49 -2.75 6.42
CA GLN A 39 -1.34 -3.42 7.04
C GLN A 39 -0.53 -2.48 7.93
N VAL A 40 -0.28 -1.25 7.47
CA VAL A 40 0.42 -0.22 8.25
C VAL A 40 -0.36 0.07 9.53
N VAL A 41 -1.66 0.28 9.45
CA VAL A 41 -2.49 0.56 10.62
C VAL A 41 -2.53 -0.64 11.57
N LYS A 42 -2.70 -1.84 11.03
CA LYS A 42 -2.71 -3.09 11.82
C LYS A 42 -1.41 -3.25 12.61
N GLU A 43 -0.26 -3.05 11.97
CA GLU A 43 1.05 -3.20 12.61
C GLU A 43 1.30 -2.18 13.71
N ARG A 44 0.75 -0.98 13.56
CA ARG A 44 0.89 0.10 14.56
C ARG A 44 -0.16 0.03 15.65
N GLY A 45 -1.25 -0.69 15.44
CA GLY A 45 -2.40 -0.76 16.34
C GLY A 45 -3.33 0.43 16.16
N VAL A 46 -3.04 1.55 16.80
CA VAL A 46 -3.72 2.83 16.60
C VAL A 46 -2.67 3.83 16.12
N CYS A 47 -2.92 4.51 15.02
CA CYS A 47 -1.96 5.47 14.50
C CYS A 47 -2.66 6.72 13.95
N SER A 48 -1.92 7.84 13.91
CA SER A 48 -2.42 9.07 13.32
C SER A 48 -2.41 8.98 11.79
N GLN A 49 -3.28 9.75 11.14
CA GLN A 49 -3.24 9.89 9.67
C GLN A 49 -1.89 10.44 9.20
N ARG A 50 -1.26 11.29 10.03
CA ARG A 50 0.07 11.83 9.76
C ARG A 50 1.12 10.72 9.68
N ALA A 51 1.07 9.74 10.60
CA ALA A 51 1.99 8.61 10.59
C ALA A 51 1.83 7.77 9.32
N ILE A 52 0.59 7.56 8.86
CA ILE A 52 0.32 6.84 7.61
C ILE A 52 0.92 7.61 6.42
N LYS A 53 0.70 8.91 6.38
CA LYS A 53 1.26 9.78 5.34
C LYS A 53 2.78 9.66 5.25
N GLU A 54 3.45 9.74 6.39
CA GLU A 54 4.91 9.68 6.46
C GLU A 54 5.44 8.31 6.01
N GLU A 55 4.81 7.24 6.46
CA GLU A 55 5.25 5.89 6.11
C GLU A 55 4.98 5.51 4.67
N MET A 56 3.79 5.84 4.16
CA MET A 56 3.39 5.48 2.80
C MET A 56 3.80 6.50 1.75
N LYS A 57 4.25 7.68 2.16
CA LYS A 57 4.71 8.75 1.26
C LYS A 57 3.65 9.17 0.23
N ILE A 58 2.41 9.29 0.68
CA ILE A 58 1.30 9.78 -0.13
C ILE A 58 0.75 11.06 0.47
N ASP A 59 0.08 11.87 -0.34
CA ASP A 59 -0.44 13.16 0.13
C ASP A 59 -1.70 13.04 0.99
N ASN A 60 -2.02 14.10 1.73
CA ASN A 60 -3.16 14.12 2.64
C ASN A 60 -4.50 13.87 1.95
N ALA A 61 -4.68 14.41 0.75
CA ALA A 61 -5.92 14.25 0.01
C ALA A 61 -6.14 12.78 -0.37
N ALA A 62 -5.08 12.08 -0.80
CA ALA A 62 -5.13 10.67 -1.13
C ALA A 62 -5.42 9.81 0.11
N ILE A 63 -4.75 10.09 1.23
CA ILE A 63 -5.01 9.39 2.50
C ILE A 63 -6.46 9.55 2.93
N THR A 64 -6.96 10.78 2.94
CA THR A 64 -8.34 11.07 3.34
C THR A 64 -9.33 10.30 2.47
N ARG A 65 -9.11 10.29 1.16
CA ARG A 65 -9.95 9.56 0.21
C ARG A 65 -9.94 8.06 0.45
N HIS A 66 -8.74 7.46 0.62
CA HIS A 66 -8.61 6.03 0.87
C HIS A 66 -9.19 5.62 2.21
N LEU A 67 -8.96 6.39 3.25
CA LEU A 67 -9.53 6.10 4.59
C LEU A 67 -11.04 6.21 4.59
N LYS A 68 -11.61 7.18 3.86
CA LYS A 68 -13.05 7.31 3.72
C LYS A 68 -13.66 6.05 3.09
N ILE A 69 -13.05 5.54 2.03
CA ILE A 69 -13.49 4.32 1.37
C ILE A 69 -13.40 3.13 2.34
N LEU A 70 -12.29 3.01 3.07
CA LEU A 70 -12.10 1.94 4.04
C LEU A 70 -13.09 2.02 5.20
N GLU A 71 -13.39 3.22 5.66
CA GLU A 71 -14.37 3.45 6.71
C GLU A 71 -15.78 3.06 6.24
N GLU A 72 -16.17 3.45 5.03
CA GLU A 72 -17.45 3.10 4.43
C GLU A 72 -17.63 1.59 4.27
N LYS A 73 -16.53 0.88 4.01
CA LYS A 73 -16.53 -0.59 3.91
C LYS A 73 -16.47 -1.28 5.27
N GLY A 74 -16.33 -0.54 6.34
CA GLY A 74 -16.25 -1.09 7.69
C GLY A 74 -14.90 -1.67 8.05
N PHE A 75 -13.83 -1.28 7.38
CA PHE A 75 -12.47 -1.79 7.61
C PHE A 75 -11.66 -0.98 8.60
N VAL A 76 -11.97 0.32 8.74
CA VAL A 76 -11.30 1.19 9.72
C VAL A 76 -12.32 2.03 10.47
N VAL A 77 -11.90 2.48 11.65
CA VAL A 77 -12.59 3.51 12.43
C VAL A 77 -11.64 4.68 12.56
N ARG A 78 -12.17 5.89 12.35
CA ARG A 78 -11.41 7.12 12.52
C ARG A 78 -11.99 7.91 13.67
N GLU A 79 -11.11 8.40 14.54
CA GLU A 79 -11.51 9.19 15.72
C GLU A 79 -10.59 10.41 15.83
N ARG A 80 -11.17 11.55 16.21
CA ARG A 80 -10.37 12.73 16.51
C ARG A 80 -9.66 12.53 17.85
N ASN A 81 -8.41 13.00 17.92
CA ASN A 81 -7.69 13.03 19.18
C ASN A 81 -8.41 13.98 20.15
N ALA A 82 -8.77 13.49 21.34
CA ALA A 82 -9.47 14.28 22.35
C ALA A 82 -8.64 15.47 22.85
N GLU A 83 -7.32 15.32 22.85
CA GLU A 83 -6.38 16.36 23.31
C GLU A 83 -5.98 17.33 22.19
N ASN A 84 -5.99 16.86 20.93
CA ASN A 84 -5.66 17.67 19.77
C ASN A 84 -6.63 17.37 18.62
N HIS A 85 -7.66 18.18 18.49
CA HIS A 85 -8.72 18.00 17.50
C HIS A 85 -8.26 18.08 16.04
N ARG A 86 -7.03 18.52 15.77
CA ARG A 86 -6.47 18.58 14.44
C ARG A 86 -5.93 17.23 13.98
N GLU A 87 -5.76 16.29 14.91
CA GLU A 87 -5.19 14.99 14.64
C GLU A 87 -6.27 13.93 14.63
N MET A 88 -6.27 13.10 13.59
CA MET A 88 -7.16 11.96 13.45
C MET A 88 -6.39 10.68 13.72
N PHE A 89 -6.94 9.82 14.54
CA PHE A 89 -6.43 8.47 14.77
C PHE A 89 -7.24 7.46 13.97
N VAL A 90 -6.55 6.41 13.55
CA VAL A 90 -7.11 5.33 12.73
C VAL A 90 -6.78 4.00 13.38
N ARG A 91 -7.75 3.10 13.41
CA ARG A 91 -7.53 1.71 13.81
C ARG A 91 -8.29 0.78 12.88
N VAL A 92 -7.82 -0.44 12.71
CA VAL A 92 -8.52 -1.46 11.92
C VAL A 92 -9.63 -2.10 12.76
N THR A 93 -10.69 -2.54 12.08
CA THR A 93 -11.78 -3.27 12.70
C THR A 93 -11.47 -4.76 12.73
N GLU A 94 -12.22 -5.52 13.52
CA GLU A 94 -12.13 -6.98 13.54
C GLU A 94 -12.43 -7.58 12.16
N LYS A 95 -13.39 -7.01 11.45
CA LYS A 95 -13.71 -7.41 10.08
C LYS A 95 -12.49 -7.29 9.17
N ALA A 96 -11.76 -6.17 9.25
CA ALA A 96 -10.54 -5.96 8.47
C ALA A 96 -9.47 -7.01 8.82
N GLU A 97 -9.26 -7.27 10.10
CA GLU A 97 -8.27 -8.25 10.54
C GLU A 97 -8.59 -9.65 10.00
N GLN A 98 -9.85 -10.06 10.02
CA GLN A 98 -10.28 -11.34 9.49
C GLN A 98 -10.07 -11.43 7.97
N ASP A 99 -10.43 -10.39 7.25
CA ASP A 99 -10.27 -10.35 5.79
C ASP A 99 -8.80 -10.34 5.37
N LEU A 100 -7.94 -9.64 6.12
CA LEU A 100 -6.50 -9.63 5.87
C LEU A 100 -5.88 -11.02 6.08
N VAL A 101 -6.25 -11.70 7.17
CA VAL A 101 -5.77 -13.06 7.44
C VAL A 101 -6.22 -14.02 6.34
N HIS A 102 -7.46 -13.89 5.87
CA HIS A 102 -7.97 -14.72 4.79
C HIS A 102 -7.16 -14.51 3.49
N CYS A 103 -6.84 -13.27 3.14
CA CYS A 103 -6.01 -12.95 1.98
C CYS A 103 -4.60 -13.53 2.11
N GLU A 104 -3.99 -13.43 3.29
CA GLU A 104 -2.64 -13.95 3.54
C GLU A 104 -2.56 -15.47 3.40
N ARG A 105 -3.65 -16.18 3.68
CA ARG A 105 -3.74 -17.64 3.58
C ARG A 105 -4.12 -18.13 2.20
N ASP A 106 -4.56 -17.26 1.30
CA ASP A 106 -4.94 -17.65 -0.05
C ASP A 106 -3.67 -17.85 -0.90
N GLU A 107 -3.36 -19.11 -1.20
CA GLU A 107 -2.20 -19.48 -1.98
C GLU A 107 -2.18 -18.85 -3.37
N ARG A 108 -3.36 -18.56 -3.94
CA ARG A 108 -3.45 -17.90 -5.25
C ARG A 108 -2.92 -16.47 -5.19
N ALA A 109 -3.14 -15.78 -4.08
CA ALA A 109 -2.64 -14.43 -3.87
C ALA A 109 -1.10 -14.40 -3.78
N ASN A 110 -0.48 -15.50 -3.35
CA ASN A 110 0.98 -15.60 -3.24
C ASN A 110 1.68 -15.76 -4.59
N HIS A 111 0.93 -16.00 -5.66
CA HIS A 111 1.47 -16.23 -7.00
C HIS A 111 1.24 -15.07 -7.96
N LEU A 112 1.00 -13.88 -7.45
CA LEU A 112 0.69 -12.70 -8.23
C LEU A 112 1.77 -12.39 -9.29
N VAL A 113 1.70 -11.24 -9.83
CA VAL A 113 2.50 -10.66 -10.90
C VAL A 113 3.99 -11.02 -10.88
N LEU A 114 4.51 -11.38 -9.70
CA LEU A 114 5.92 -11.70 -9.51
C LEU A 114 6.31 -13.12 -9.92
N GLN A 115 5.39 -13.92 -10.44
CA GLN A 115 5.70 -15.27 -10.94
C GLN A 115 6.79 -15.28 -12.02
N ALA A 116 6.88 -14.21 -12.79
CA ALA A 116 7.87 -14.09 -13.85
C ALA A 116 9.30 -13.94 -13.32
N LEU A 117 9.46 -13.67 -12.03
CA LEU A 117 10.75 -13.41 -11.41
C LEU A 117 11.13 -14.52 -10.44
N SER A 118 12.42 -14.83 -10.38
CA SER A 118 12.96 -15.71 -9.34
C SER A 118 13.00 -14.99 -7.99
N ALA A 119 13.18 -15.76 -6.91
CA ALA A 119 13.32 -15.20 -5.56
C ALA A 119 14.50 -14.21 -5.48
N GLU A 120 15.62 -14.53 -6.13
CA GLU A 120 16.78 -13.64 -6.18
C GLU A 120 16.49 -12.35 -6.92
N GLU A 121 15.78 -12.45 -8.04
CA GLU A 121 15.38 -11.28 -8.83
C GLU A 121 14.43 -10.39 -8.05
N ILE A 122 13.49 -10.97 -7.30
CA ILE A 122 12.58 -10.21 -6.43
C ILE A 122 13.34 -9.44 -5.37
N GLN A 123 14.31 -10.08 -4.70
CA GLN A 123 15.13 -9.40 -3.69
C GLN A 123 15.98 -8.29 -4.31
N HIS A 124 16.54 -8.52 -5.48
CA HIS A 124 17.32 -7.53 -6.21
C HIS A 124 16.44 -6.33 -6.60
N LEU A 125 15.26 -6.60 -7.14
CA LEU A 125 14.29 -5.54 -7.48
C LEU A 125 13.90 -4.72 -6.26
N SER A 126 13.59 -5.38 -5.14
CA SER A 126 13.25 -4.69 -3.88
C SER A 126 14.37 -3.75 -3.42
N GLY A 127 15.62 -4.23 -3.48
CA GLY A 127 16.79 -3.43 -3.12
C GLY A 127 16.98 -2.21 -4.04
N LEU A 128 16.77 -2.38 -5.33
CA LEU A 128 16.86 -1.29 -6.30
C LEU A 128 15.75 -0.25 -6.08
N LEU A 129 14.53 -0.69 -5.82
CA LEU A 129 13.41 0.21 -5.53
C LEU A 129 13.63 1.00 -4.24
N GLN A 130 14.15 0.35 -3.20
CA GLN A 130 14.51 1.04 -1.95
C GLN A 130 15.56 2.13 -2.22
N LYS A 131 16.55 1.83 -3.04
CA LYS A 131 17.59 2.79 -3.42
C LYS A 131 17.03 3.97 -4.19
N LEU A 132 16.14 3.73 -5.16
CA LEU A 132 15.45 4.79 -5.89
C LEU A 132 14.62 5.66 -4.95
N ASN A 133 13.83 5.04 -4.07
CA ASN A 133 12.90 5.77 -3.19
C ASN A 133 13.63 6.60 -2.14
N SER A 134 14.79 6.17 -1.68
CA SER A 134 15.57 6.92 -0.70
C SER A 134 16.25 8.17 -1.27
N HIS A 135 16.34 8.29 -2.60
CA HIS A 135 16.94 9.44 -3.29
C HIS A 135 15.90 10.31 -4.03
N ALA A 136 14.64 9.98 -3.91
CA ALA A 136 13.56 10.73 -4.56
C ALA A 136 13.13 11.94 -3.74
#